data_c366a2dbe8d4dbb85394d2727368e2c7
#
_entry.id   c366a2dbe8d4dbb85394d2727368e2c7
#
_cell.length_a   1.000
_cell.length_b   1.000
_cell.length_c   1.000
_cell.angle_alpha   90.00
_cell.angle_beta   90.00
_cell.angle_gamma   90.00
#
_symmetry.space_group_name_H-M   'P 1'
#
loop_
_entity.id
_entity.type
_entity.pdbx_description
1 polymer ?
#
loop_
_entity_poly.entity_id
_entity_poly.type
_entity_poly.pdbx_seq_one_letter_code
_entity_poly.pdbx_strand_id
1 'polypeptide(L)'
;MSTLIMGLAIPFIGTAAGSACVFFLRKELSVSLQRALTGFAAGVMVAASIWSLIVPAIEQSQVLGRWAFLPAFLGFWLGILFLLLLDHIIPHLHRNIGQTEGPKSRLTRTAMLVLAVTLHNIPEGMAVGVVYAGLRSGSGEITAGGALALALGIAIQNFPEGAIISMPLCAEGKSTVNSFWLGVLSGAVEPIFGALTILAAALIVPAMPVLLSFAAGAMLYVVVEELIPEMSAGEHSNIGVLLFAVGFSLMMALDVALG
;
A
#
# COMPACT_ATOMS: atom_id res chain seq x y z
N MET A 1 -9.52 11.58 -18.96
CA MET A 1 -9.69 10.11 -18.88
C MET A 1 -8.36 9.36 -18.92
N SER A 2 -7.42 9.72 -19.79
CA SER A 2 -6.06 9.12 -19.84
C SER A 2 -5.28 9.24 -18.51
N THR A 3 -5.31 10.38 -17.85
CA THR A 3 -4.59 10.64 -16.59
C THR A 3 -5.08 9.75 -15.44
N LEU A 4 -6.39 9.52 -15.33
CA LEU A 4 -6.96 8.63 -14.33
C LEU A 4 -6.54 7.17 -14.55
N ILE A 5 -6.64 6.69 -15.80
CA ILE A 5 -6.24 5.33 -16.14
C ILE A 5 -4.76 5.13 -15.86
N MET A 6 -3.93 6.11 -16.22
CA MET A 6 -2.49 6.08 -15.97
C MET A 6 -2.20 6.05 -14.46
N GLY A 7 -2.87 6.91 -13.68
CA GLY A 7 -2.70 6.92 -12.22
C GLY A 7 -3.05 5.60 -11.55
N LEU A 8 -4.14 4.96 -11.96
CA LEU A 8 -4.55 3.66 -11.44
C LEU A 8 -3.66 2.49 -11.93
N ALA A 9 -3.05 2.64 -13.10
CA ALA A 9 -2.20 1.59 -13.67
C ALA A 9 -0.77 1.60 -13.08
N ILE A 10 -0.25 2.77 -12.68
CA ILE A 10 1.13 2.94 -12.21
C ILE A 10 1.44 2.03 -11.00
N PRO A 11 0.67 1.99 -9.91
CA PRO A 11 0.91 1.09 -8.78
C PRO A 11 0.92 -0.38 -9.19
N PHE A 12 -0.09 -0.82 -9.92
CA PHE A 12 -0.22 -2.18 -10.44
C PHE A 12 0.97 -2.60 -11.31
N ILE A 13 1.51 -1.68 -12.14
CA ILE A 13 2.72 -1.93 -12.93
C ILE A 13 3.91 -2.18 -12.00
N GLY A 14 4.01 -1.48 -10.86
CA GLY A 14 5.01 -1.72 -9.83
C GLY A 14 4.97 -3.16 -9.31
N THR A 15 3.81 -3.63 -8.87
CA THR A 15 3.60 -5.00 -8.41
C THR A 15 3.93 -6.02 -9.50
N ALA A 16 3.47 -5.79 -10.73
CA ALA A 16 3.74 -6.67 -11.87
C ALA A 16 5.24 -6.73 -12.22
N ALA A 17 5.93 -5.60 -12.19
CA ALA A 17 7.38 -5.52 -12.44
C ALA A 17 8.18 -6.24 -11.34
N GLY A 18 7.79 -6.08 -10.07
CA GLY A 18 8.37 -6.82 -8.97
C GLY A 18 8.15 -8.32 -9.10
N SER A 19 6.93 -8.73 -9.44
CA SER A 19 6.59 -10.13 -9.69
C SER A 19 7.41 -10.73 -10.83
N ALA A 20 7.79 -9.94 -11.84
CA ALA A 20 8.61 -10.39 -12.95
C ALA A 20 10.05 -10.72 -12.58
N CYS A 21 10.53 -10.32 -11.39
CA CYS A 21 11.86 -10.72 -10.89
C CYS A 21 12.04 -12.24 -10.85
N VAL A 22 10.96 -13.00 -10.71
CA VAL A 22 10.99 -14.47 -10.70
C VAL A 22 11.50 -15.08 -12.00
N PHE A 23 11.46 -14.38 -13.12
CA PHE A 23 12.01 -14.86 -14.39
C PHE A 23 13.54 -14.78 -14.45
N PHE A 24 14.14 -13.88 -13.68
CA PHE A 24 15.57 -13.61 -13.67
C PHE A 24 16.26 -14.21 -12.44
N LEU A 25 15.58 -14.20 -11.30
CA LEU A 25 16.08 -14.66 -10.01
C LEU A 25 15.28 -15.87 -9.55
N ARG A 26 15.92 -17.06 -9.58
CA ARG A 26 15.28 -18.34 -9.22
C ARG A 26 15.62 -18.83 -7.81
N LYS A 27 16.35 -18.03 -7.02
CA LYS A 27 16.74 -18.36 -5.65
C LYS A 27 15.83 -17.62 -4.66
N GLU A 28 15.69 -18.20 -3.47
CA GLU A 28 15.08 -17.51 -2.35
C GLU A 28 15.80 -16.18 -2.08
N LEU A 29 15.01 -15.16 -1.72
CA LEU A 29 15.57 -13.89 -1.25
C LEU A 29 16.32 -14.15 0.05
N SER A 30 17.55 -13.62 0.16
CA SER A 30 18.25 -13.65 1.45
C SER A 30 17.44 -12.85 2.48
N VAL A 31 17.51 -13.29 3.74
CA VAL A 31 16.82 -12.61 4.86
C VAL A 31 17.18 -11.12 4.91
N SER A 32 18.44 -10.77 4.67
CA SER A 32 18.87 -9.36 4.65
C SER A 32 18.25 -8.57 3.52
N LEU A 33 18.13 -9.15 2.32
CA LEU A 33 17.49 -8.49 1.19
C LEU A 33 15.98 -8.33 1.42
N GLN A 34 15.34 -9.33 1.98
CA GLN A 34 13.92 -9.27 2.33
C GLN A 34 13.66 -8.15 3.34
N ARG A 35 14.42 -8.08 4.45
CA ARG A 35 14.33 -6.99 5.43
C ARG A 35 14.58 -5.62 4.82
N ALA A 36 15.55 -5.52 3.90
CA ALA A 36 15.85 -4.29 3.19
C ALA A 36 14.65 -3.82 2.34
N LEU A 37 14.07 -4.73 1.56
CA LEU A 37 12.92 -4.45 0.69
C LEU A 37 11.67 -4.08 1.50
N THR A 38 11.38 -4.85 2.56
CA THR A 38 10.24 -4.58 3.46
C THR A 38 10.41 -3.26 4.19
N GLY A 39 11.61 -2.97 4.73
CA GLY A 39 11.90 -1.70 5.37
C GLY A 39 11.75 -0.51 4.41
N PHE A 40 12.25 -0.65 3.19
CA PHE A 40 12.11 0.38 2.16
C PHE A 40 10.63 0.66 1.83
N ALA A 41 9.83 -0.38 1.60
CA ALA A 41 8.40 -0.25 1.34
C ALA A 41 7.67 0.43 2.51
N ALA A 42 7.92 -0.01 3.75
CA ALA A 42 7.36 0.59 4.96
C ALA A 42 7.68 2.09 5.06
N GLY A 43 8.92 2.50 4.76
CA GLY A 43 9.33 3.90 4.75
C GLY A 43 8.58 4.75 3.73
N VAL A 44 8.42 4.25 2.51
CA VAL A 44 7.62 4.91 1.45
C VAL A 44 6.17 5.05 1.88
N MET A 45 5.55 3.98 2.42
CA MET A 45 4.16 3.99 2.86
C MET A 45 3.90 5.00 3.99
N VAL A 46 4.80 5.08 4.99
CA VAL A 46 4.67 6.06 6.09
C VAL A 46 4.74 7.49 5.55
N ALA A 47 5.70 7.78 4.68
CA ALA A 47 5.84 9.11 4.09
C ALA A 47 4.61 9.47 3.24
N ALA A 48 4.14 8.58 2.36
CA ALA A 48 2.94 8.78 1.55
C ALA A 48 1.70 9.03 2.43
N SER A 49 1.52 8.25 3.50
CA SER A 49 0.40 8.41 4.43
C SER A 49 0.38 9.80 5.08
N ILE A 50 1.55 10.36 5.36
CA ILE A 50 1.66 11.68 6.00
C ILE A 50 1.46 12.79 4.97
N TRP A 51 2.33 12.87 3.95
CA TRP A 51 2.38 14.03 3.04
C TRP A 51 1.30 14.00 1.98
N SER A 52 1.04 12.84 1.38
CA SER A 52 0.06 12.76 0.29
C SER A 52 -1.39 12.59 0.77
N LEU A 53 -1.63 12.20 2.04
CA LEU A 53 -2.97 11.88 2.54
C LEU A 53 -3.38 12.69 3.77
N ILE A 54 -2.64 12.60 4.90
CA ILE A 54 -3.04 13.26 6.17
C ILE A 54 -2.90 14.77 6.08
N VAL A 55 -1.78 15.27 5.56
CA VAL A 55 -1.54 16.72 5.45
C VAL A 55 -2.61 17.36 4.55
N PRO A 56 -2.88 16.89 3.32
CA PRO A 56 -3.95 17.43 2.50
C PRO A 56 -5.35 17.32 3.13
N ALA A 57 -5.63 16.26 3.90
CA ALA A 57 -6.89 16.13 4.62
C ALA A 57 -7.08 17.22 5.67
N ILE A 58 -6.03 17.57 6.41
CA ILE A 58 -6.06 18.66 7.39
C ILE A 58 -6.16 20.02 6.69
N GLU A 59 -5.44 20.22 5.59
CA GLU A 59 -5.48 21.45 4.80
C GLU A 59 -6.87 21.71 4.24
N GLN A 60 -7.54 20.70 3.68
CA GLN A 60 -8.92 20.80 3.20
C GLN A 60 -9.93 21.08 4.33
N SER A 61 -9.56 20.85 5.57
CA SER A 61 -10.41 21.03 6.73
C SER A 61 -10.19 22.36 7.45
N GLN A 62 -9.33 23.26 6.95
CA GLN A 62 -8.97 24.52 7.62
C GLN A 62 -10.16 25.44 7.91
N VAL A 63 -11.25 25.32 7.17
CA VAL A 63 -12.51 26.02 7.44
C VAL A 63 -13.06 25.76 8.85
N LEU A 64 -12.69 24.61 9.47
CA LEU A 64 -13.07 24.23 10.85
C LEU A 64 -12.17 24.89 11.92
N GLY A 65 -11.19 25.73 11.54
CA GLY A 65 -10.27 26.38 12.46
C GLY A 65 -9.54 25.39 13.36
N ARG A 66 -9.64 25.55 14.70
CA ARG A 66 -8.99 24.66 15.66
C ARG A 66 -9.44 23.18 15.60
N TRP A 67 -10.53 22.90 14.91
CA TRP A 67 -11.08 21.54 14.74
C TRP A 67 -10.70 20.93 13.37
N ALA A 68 -9.80 21.55 12.60
CA ALA A 68 -9.36 21.06 11.29
C ALA A 68 -8.80 19.64 11.31
N PHE A 69 -8.26 19.17 12.45
CA PHE A 69 -7.77 17.83 12.63
C PHE A 69 -8.87 16.76 12.73
N LEU A 70 -10.12 17.14 13.05
CA LEU A 70 -11.18 16.19 13.39
C LEU A 70 -11.59 15.25 12.25
N PRO A 71 -11.78 15.72 11.00
CA PRO A 71 -12.05 14.82 9.88
C PRO A 71 -10.90 13.83 9.64
N ALA A 72 -9.66 14.30 9.73
CA ALA A 72 -8.47 13.46 9.60
C ALA A 72 -8.37 12.43 10.74
N PHE A 73 -8.63 12.83 11.97
CA PHE A 73 -8.65 11.93 13.13
C PHE A 73 -9.71 10.83 12.98
N LEU A 74 -10.93 11.20 12.60
CA LEU A 74 -12.01 10.22 12.40
C LEU A 74 -11.72 9.25 11.24
N GLY A 75 -11.29 9.78 10.10
CA GLY A 75 -10.93 8.97 8.95
C GLY A 75 -9.82 7.98 9.25
N PHE A 76 -8.76 8.45 9.92
CA PHE A 76 -7.62 7.62 10.33
C PHE A 76 -8.06 6.42 11.18
N TRP A 77 -8.85 6.65 12.23
CA TRP A 77 -9.36 5.58 13.07
C TRP A 77 -10.29 4.62 12.32
N LEU A 78 -11.14 5.15 11.42
CA LEU A 78 -12.00 4.31 10.59
C LEU A 78 -11.17 3.41 9.66
N GLY A 79 -10.07 3.90 9.12
CA GLY A 79 -9.15 3.10 8.28
C GLY A 79 -8.48 1.97 9.06
N ILE A 80 -7.96 2.27 10.25
CA ILE A 80 -7.39 1.25 11.15
C ILE A 80 -8.43 0.19 11.51
N LEU A 81 -9.61 0.61 11.96
CA LEU A 81 -10.68 -0.32 12.35
C LEU A 81 -11.21 -1.15 11.18
N PHE A 82 -11.21 -0.60 9.98
CA PHE A 82 -11.59 -1.31 8.77
C PHE A 82 -10.62 -2.46 8.47
N LEU A 83 -9.31 -2.23 8.50
CA LEU A 83 -8.32 -3.28 8.28
C LEU A 83 -8.35 -4.31 9.41
N LEU A 84 -8.41 -3.87 10.65
CA LEU A 84 -8.56 -4.77 11.80
C LEU A 84 -9.79 -5.68 11.66
N LEU A 85 -10.90 -5.15 11.13
CA LEU A 85 -12.09 -5.96 10.85
C LEU A 85 -11.84 -6.96 9.72
N LEU A 86 -11.17 -6.55 8.63
CA LEU A 86 -10.83 -7.44 7.52
C LEU A 86 -9.95 -8.59 7.99
N ASP A 87 -8.95 -8.34 8.81
CA ASP A 87 -8.07 -9.35 9.39
C ASP A 87 -8.83 -10.39 10.21
N HIS A 88 -9.88 -9.96 10.93
CA HIS A 88 -10.72 -10.88 11.69
C HIS A 88 -11.67 -11.73 10.85
N ILE A 89 -12.10 -11.25 9.69
CA ILE A 89 -13.11 -11.94 8.86
C ILE A 89 -12.52 -12.67 7.66
N ILE A 90 -11.30 -12.35 7.23
CA ILE A 90 -10.68 -12.99 6.08
C ILE A 90 -9.54 -13.90 6.55
N PRO A 91 -9.56 -15.21 6.21
CA PRO A 91 -8.49 -16.12 6.57
C PRO A 91 -7.23 -15.77 5.77
N HIS A 92 -6.18 -15.34 6.44
CA HIS A 92 -4.89 -15.02 5.85
C HIS A 92 -3.73 -15.51 6.72
N LEU A 93 -2.51 -15.46 6.21
CA LEU A 93 -1.32 -15.98 6.87
C LEU A 93 -0.24 -14.91 6.93
N HIS A 94 0.15 -14.54 8.16
CA HIS A 94 1.35 -13.73 8.36
C HIS A 94 2.61 -14.54 8.06
N ARG A 95 3.40 -14.05 7.13
CA ARG A 95 4.52 -14.79 6.55
C ARG A 95 5.58 -15.20 7.58
N ASN A 96 5.91 -14.32 8.51
CA ASN A 96 7.05 -14.53 9.42
C ASN A 96 6.68 -15.29 10.69
N ILE A 97 5.44 -15.21 11.12
CA ILE A 97 4.99 -15.84 12.38
C ILE A 97 4.46 -17.26 12.11
N GLY A 98 4.12 -17.55 10.85
CA GLY A 98 3.51 -18.84 10.47
C GLY A 98 2.14 -19.09 11.12
N GLN A 99 1.58 -18.05 11.76
CA GLN A 99 0.26 -18.08 12.38
C GLN A 99 -0.79 -17.67 11.36
N THR A 100 -1.90 -18.40 11.37
CA THR A 100 -3.06 -18.06 10.55
C THR A 100 -3.99 -17.20 11.37
N GLU A 101 -4.43 -16.08 10.81
CA GLU A 101 -5.47 -15.22 11.37
C GLU A 101 -6.79 -15.39 10.61
N GLY A 102 -7.87 -14.89 11.24
CA GLY A 102 -9.23 -15.04 10.70
C GLY A 102 -9.85 -16.42 10.94
N PRO A 103 -11.00 -16.70 10.31
CA PRO A 103 -11.71 -17.95 10.48
C PRO A 103 -10.92 -19.16 9.99
N LYS A 104 -11.10 -20.32 10.62
CA LYS A 104 -10.51 -21.58 10.15
C LYS A 104 -10.91 -21.83 8.69
N SER A 105 -9.92 -21.95 7.82
CA SER A 105 -10.10 -22.11 6.39
C SER A 105 -9.42 -23.38 5.87
N ARG A 106 -9.95 -23.90 4.74
CA ARG A 106 -9.32 -24.99 3.97
C ARG A 106 -8.41 -24.48 2.86
N LEU A 107 -8.14 -23.17 2.83
CA LEU A 107 -7.24 -22.56 1.85
C LEU A 107 -5.83 -23.08 2.03
N THR A 108 -5.11 -23.24 0.93
CA THR A 108 -3.70 -23.59 0.95
C THR A 108 -2.88 -22.45 1.55
N ARG A 109 -1.71 -22.77 2.13
CA ARG A 109 -0.77 -21.76 2.65
C ARG A 109 -0.49 -20.65 1.62
N THR A 110 -0.26 -21.05 0.37
CA THR A 110 -0.06 -20.13 -0.74
C THR A 110 -1.25 -19.17 -0.94
N ALA A 111 -2.47 -19.70 -0.93
CA ALA A 111 -3.65 -18.87 -1.12
C ALA A 111 -3.82 -17.85 0.02
N MET A 112 -3.52 -18.24 1.25
CA MET A 112 -3.58 -17.35 2.42
C MET A 112 -2.50 -16.26 2.37
N LEU A 113 -1.29 -16.57 1.90
CA LEU A 113 -0.23 -15.57 1.68
C LEU A 113 -0.60 -14.56 0.59
N VAL A 114 -1.13 -15.03 -0.53
CA VAL A 114 -1.59 -14.14 -1.62
C VAL A 114 -2.74 -13.27 -1.16
N LEU A 115 -3.67 -13.82 -0.34
CA LEU A 115 -4.78 -13.05 0.22
C LEU A 115 -4.27 -11.97 1.19
N ALA A 116 -3.30 -12.26 2.06
CA ALA A 116 -2.71 -11.26 2.94
C ALA A 116 -2.27 -10.03 2.15
N VAL A 117 -1.39 -10.20 1.17
CA VAL A 117 -0.90 -9.06 0.36
C VAL A 117 -2.02 -8.43 -0.48
N THR A 118 -2.97 -9.22 -0.96
CA THR A 118 -4.15 -8.67 -1.67
C THR A 118 -4.94 -7.72 -0.77
N LEU A 119 -5.09 -8.04 0.51
CA LEU A 119 -5.78 -7.18 1.48
C LEU A 119 -5.04 -5.86 1.71
N HIS A 120 -3.70 -5.91 1.71
CA HIS A 120 -2.86 -4.72 1.88
C HIS A 120 -2.92 -3.78 0.67
N ASN A 121 -3.02 -4.33 -0.52
CA ASN A 121 -3.12 -3.56 -1.76
C ASN A 121 -4.49 -2.85 -1.94
N ILE A 122 -5.51 -3.23 -1.15
CA ILE A 122 -6.82 -2.54 -1.16
C ILE A 122 -6.69 -1.07 -0.71
N PRO A 123 -6.11 -0.75 0.48
CA PRO A 123 -5.89 0.63 0.91
C PRO A 123 -5.05 1.45 -0.05
N GLU A 124 -4.07 0.85 -0.70
CA GLU A 124 -3.21 1.52 -1.68
C GLU A 124 -3.99 1.96 -2.92
N GLY A 125 -4.79 1.04 -3.47
CA GLY A 125 -5.70 1.37 -4.55
C GLY A 125 -6.70 2.46 -4.15
N MET A 126 -7.25 2.38 -2.93
CA MET A 126 -8.16 3.39 -2.40
C MET A 126 -7.45 4.75 -2.25
N ALA A 127 -6.22 4.81 -1.74
CA ALA A 127 -5.44 6.03 -1.60
C ALA A 127 -5.28 6.76 -2.94
N VAL A 128 -4.82 6.03 -3.97
CA VAL A 128 -4.72 6.57 -5.34
C VAL A 128 -6.09 7.04 -5.83
N GLY A 129 -7.13 6.22 -5.62
CA GLY A 129 -8.50 6.55 -6.01
C GLY A 129 -9.00 7.86 -5.41
N VAL A 130 -8.80 8.07 -4.09
CA VAL A 130 -9.22 9.29 -3.38
C VAL A 130 -8.48 10.52 -3.92
N VAL A 131 -7.15 10.43 -4.06
CA VAL A 131 -6.32 11.54 -4.55
C VAL A 131 -6.69 11.93 -5.98
N TYR A 132 -6.86 10.96 -6.87
CA TYR A 132 -7.28 11.25 -8.26
C TYR A 132 -8.74 11.73 -8.36
N ALA A 133 -9.62 11.33 -7.44
CA ALA A 133 -10.96 11.89 -7.33
C ALA A 133 -10.93 13.35 -6.86
N GLY A 134 -10.08 13.67 -5.88
CA GLY A 134 -9.82 15.03 -5.41
C GLY A 134 -9.27 15.93 -6.51
N LEU A 135 -8.26 15.47 -7.25
CA LEU A 135 -7.73 16.17 -8.43
C LEU A 135 -8.83 16.48 -9.45
N ARG A 136 -9.72 15.53 -9.71
CA ARG A 136 -10.83 15.71 -10.67
C ARG A 136 -11.90 16.68 -10.16
N SER A 137 -12.14 16.74 -8.86
CA SER A 137 -13.14 17.64 -8.28
C SER A 137 -12.75 19.11 -8.33
N GLY A 138 -11.47 19.41 -8.61
CA GLY A 138 -10.96 20.77 -8.67
C GLY A 138 -10.91 21.46 -7.31
N SER A 139 -10.77 20.69 -6.22
CA SER A 139 -10.67 21.23 -4.85
C SER A 139 -9.46 22.17 -4.64
N GLY A 140 -8.54 22.23 -5.61
CA GLY A 140 -7.40 23.17 -5.62
C GLY A 140 -6.21 22.75 -4.75
N GLU A 141 -6.40 21.84 -3.82
CA GLU A 141 -5.39 21.43 -2.82
C GLU A 141 -4.62 20.18 -3.25
N ILE A 142 -5.18 19.38 -4.16
CA ILE A 142 -4.52 18.21 -4.74
C ILE A 142 -4.06 18.58 -6.15
N THR A 143 -2.73 18.64 -6.31
CA THR A 143 -2.10 18.93 -7.60
C THR A 143 -1.98 17.68 -8.46
N ALA A 144 -1.81 17.85 -9.78
CA ALA A 144 -1.51 16.73 -10.65
C ALA A 144 -0.13 16.11 -10.34
N GLY A 145 0.81 16.93 -9.89
CA GLY A 145 2.14 16.50 -9.44
C GLY A 145 2.07 15.66 -8.18
N GLY A 146 1.34 16.09 -7.15
CA GLY A 146 1.14 15.34 -5.91
C GLY A 146 0.42 14.00 -6.15
N ALA A 147 -0.61 13.99 -7.02
CA ALA A 147 -1.28 12.75 -7.42
C ALA A 147 -0.32 11.78 -8.13
N LEU A 148 0.56 12.29 -8.97
CA LEU A 148 1.58 11.49 -9.63
C LEU A 148 2.65 11.01 -8.64
N ALA A 149 3.09 11.87 -7.70
CA ALA A 149 4.04 11.51 -6.66
C ALA A 149 3.54 10.34 -5.82
N LEU A 150 2.29 10.38 -5.37
CA LEU A 150 1.67 9.27 -4.65
C LEU A 150 1.64 7.99 -5.49
N ALA A 151 1.16 8.06 -6.74
CA ALA A 151 1.09 6.89 -7.61
C ALA A 151 2.47 6.27 -7.88
N LEU A 152 3.49 7.08 -8.10
CA LEU A 152 4.87 6.62 -8.26
C LEU A 152 5.44 6.05 -6.97
N GLY A 153 5.20 6.69 -5.83
CA GLY A 153 5.62 6.19 -4.52
C GLY A 153 5.05 4.80 -4.25
N ILE A 154 3.74 4.62 -4.46
CA ILE A 154 3.09 3.32 -4.33
C ILE A 154 3.66 2.31 -5.33
N ALA A 155 3.90 2.67 -6.59
CA ALA A 155 4.52 1.76 -7.55
C ALA A 155 5.94 1.32 -7.14
N ILE A 156 6.73 2.23 -6.56
CA ILE A 156 8.09 1.96 -6.08
C ILE A 156 8.07 0.98 -4.90
N GLN A 157 7.14 1.11 -3.95
CA GLN A 157 7.00 0.16 -2.83
C GLN A 157 6.41 -1.18 -3.26
N ASN A 158 5.50 -1.19 -4.22
CA ASN A 158 4.85 -2.39 -4.74
C ASN A 158 5.83 -3.28 -5.54
N PHE A 159 6.91 -2.71 -6.08
CA PHE A 159 7.94 -3.51 -6.72
C PHE A 159 8.59 -4.52 -5.75
N PRO A 160 9.09 -4.13 -4.55
CA PRO A 160 9.46 -5.08 -3.51
C PRO A 160 8.38 -6.11 -3.18
N GLU A 161 7.14 -5.69 -3.03
CA GLU A 161 6.03 -6.56 -2.64
C GLU A 161 5.73 -7.64 -3.66
N GLY A 162 5.68 -7.30 -4.96
CA GLY A 162 5.53 -8.27 -6.02
C GLY A 162 6.66 -9.31 -6.06
N ALA A 163 7.90 -8.89 -5.80
CA ALA A 163 9.06 -9.80 -5.72
C ALA A 163 8.98 -10.71 -4.48
N ILE A 164 8.58 -10.16 -3.33
CA ILE A 164 8.44 -10.88 -2.06
C ILE A 164 7.36 -11.98 -2.14
N ILE A 165 6.34 -11.83 -2.99
CA ILE A 165 5.33 -12.87 -3.23
C ILE A 165 5.83 -13.89 -4.24
N SER A 166 6.23 -13.45 -5.42
CA SER A 166 6.48 -14.34 -6.55
C SER A 166 7.71 -15.23 -6.38
N MET A 167 8.78 -14.69 -5.80
CA MET A 167 10.05 -15.42 -5.68
C MET A 167 9.98 -16.60 -4.70
N PRO A 168 9.45 -16.48 -3.47
CA PRO A 168 9.31 -17.63 -2.59
C PRO A 168 8.37 -18.71 -3.14
N LEU A 169 7.28 -18.32 -3.80
CA LEU A 169 6.38 -19.28 -4.43
C LEU A 169 7.10 -20.15 -5.47
N CYS A 170 8.00 -19.55 -6.24
CA CYS A 170 8.83 -20.28 -7.18
C CYS A 170 9.86 -21.18 -6.47
N ALA A 171 10.47 -20.69 -5.40
CA ALA A 171 11.43 -21.48 -4.60
C ALA A 171 10.77 -22.68 -3.90
N GLU A 172 9.49 -22.55 -3.49
CA GLU A 172 8.66 -23.64 -2.94
C GLU A 172 8.21 -24.66 -4.02
N GLY A 173 8.65 -24.51 -5.28
CA GLY A 173 8.40 -25.48 -6.35
C GLY A 173 7.23 -25.17 -7.28
N LYS A 174 6.60 -23.99 -7.17
CA LYS A 174 5.63 -23.57 -8.18
C LYS A 174 6.33 -23.19 -9.49
N SER A 175 5.64 -23.35 -10.61
CA SER A 175 6.20 -22.91 -11.88
C SER A 175 6.41 -21.39 -11.88
N THR A 176 7.48 -20.92 -12.53
CA THR A 176 7.84 -19.50 -12.66
C THR A 176 6.67 -18.66 -13.16
N VAL A 177 5.95 -19.19 -14.17
CA VAL A 177 4.78 -18.50 -14.76
C VAL A 177 3.63 -18.39 -13.75
N ASN A 178 3.33 -19.44 -12.99
CA ASN A 178 2.28 -19.40 -11.98
C ASN A 178 2.66 -18.47 -10.83
N SER A 179 3.92 -18.48 -10.39
CA SER A 179 4.42 -17.58 -9.35
C SER A 179 4.32 -16.11 -9.79
N PHE A 180 4.68 -15.81 -11.04
CA PHE A 180 4.50 -14.48 -11.63
C PHE A 180 3.03 -14.04 -11.59
N TRP A 181 2.12 -14.86 -12.11
CA TRP A 181 0.71 -14.49 -12.17
C TRP A 181 0.06 -14.36 -10.79
N LEU A 182 0.46 -15.15 -9.81
CA LEU A 182 -0.03 -15.01 -8.44
C LEU A 182 0.41 -13.67 -7.83
N GLY A 183 1.65 -13.24 -8.07
CA GLY A 183 2.10 -11.93 -7.66
C GLY A 183 1.39 -10.79 -8.41
N VAL A 184 1.18 -10.91 -9.72
CA VAL A 184 0.42 -9.91 -10.49
C VAL A 184 -1.03 -9.82 -10.00
N LEU A 185 -1.67 -10.94 -9.72
CA LEU A 185 -3.06 -10.98 -9.25
C LEU A 185 -3.25 -10.34 -7.87
N SER A 186 -2.24 -10.42 -6.98
CA SER A 186 -2.34 -9.72 -5.68
C SER A 186 -2.42 -8.19 -5.85
N GLY A 187 -1.78 -7.62 -6.88
CA GLY A 187 -1.87 -6.19 -7.20
C GLY A 187 -3.11 -5.80 -8.02
N ALA A 188 -3.83 -6.76 -8.60
CA ALA A 188 -4.97 -6.44 -9.47
C ALA A 188 -6.12 -5.72 -8.73
N VAL A 189 -6.17 -5.82 -7.40
CA VAL A 189 -7.16 -5.12 -6.57
C VAL A 189 -6.91 -3.61 -6.51
N GLU A 190 -5.68 -3.14 -6.71
CA GLU A 190 -5.33 -1.72 -6.66
C GLU A 190 -6.13 -0.90 -7.70
N PRO A 191 -6.08 -1.18 -9.01
CA PRO A 191 -6.87 -0.44 -9.98
C PRO A 191 -8.38 -0.64 -9.79
N ILE A 192 -8.81 -1.80 -9.28
CA ILE A 192 -10.24 -2.08 -9.01
C ILE A 192 -10.73 -1.19 -7.88
N PHE A 193 -10.08 -1.21 -6.71
CA PHE A 193 -10.50 -0.41 -5.56
C PHE A 193 -10.25 1.07 -5.77
N GLY A 194 -9.21 1.46 -6.52
CA GLY A 194 -9.01 2.83 -6.96
C GLY A 194 -10.17 3.33 -7.82
N ALA A 195 -10.61 2.56 -8.80
CA ALA A 195 -11.76 2.90 -9.63
C ALA A 195 -13.07 2.98 -8.82
N LEU A 196 -13.31 2.02 -7.93
CA LEU A 196 -14.47 2.02 -7.02
C LEU A 196 -14.47 3.26 -6.12
N THR A 197 -13.31 3.63 -5.59
CA THR A 197 -13.14 4.82 -4.74
C THR A 197 -13.40 6.11 -5.53
N ILE A 198 -12.92 6.21 -6.77
CA ILE A 198 -13.22 7.37 -7.64
C ILE A 198 -14.73 7.49 -7.87
N LEU A 199 -15.42 6.38 -8.10
CA LEU A 199 -16.88 6.38 -8.28
C LEU A 199 -17.59 6.80 -7.00
N ALA A 200 -17.18 6.28 -5.85
CA ALA A 200 -17.75 6.64 -4.55
C ALA A 200 -17.44 8.10 -4.17
N ALA A 201 -16.21 8.58 -4.39
CA ALA A 201 -15.79 9.94 -4.04
C ALA A 201 -16.52 10.99 -4.87
N ALA A 202 -16.92 10.71 -6.11
CA ALA A 202 -17.74 11.61 -6.92
C ALA A 202 -19.12 11.89 -6.26
N LEU A 203 -19.60 10.97 -5.41
CA LEU A 203 -20.85 11.14 -4.64
C LEU A 203 -20.61 11.79 -3.26
N ILE A 204 -19.37 11.77 -2.74
CA ILE A 204 -19.04 12.09 -1.35
C ILE A 204 -17.90 13.15 -1.28
N VAL A 205 -17.84 14.06 -2.24
CA VAL A 205 -16.82 15.15 -2.25
C VAL A 205 -16.69 15.88 -0.89
N PRO A 206 -17.76 16.15 -0.12
CA PRO A 206 -17.64 16.76 1.21
C PRO A 206 -16.91 15.91 2.24
N ALA A 207 -16.81 14.60 2.03
CA ALA A 207 -16.13 13.65 2.92
C ALA A 207 -14.65 13.39 2.53
N MET A 208 -14.12 14.13 1.55
CA MET A 208 -12.76 13.91 1.03
C MET A 208 -11.68 13.88 2.12
N PRO A 209 -11.64 14.81 3.11
CA PRO A 209 -10.65 14.75 4.17
C PRO A 209 -10.73 13.46 5.01
N VAL A 210 -11.94 12.94 5.24
CA VAL A 210 -12.14 11.68 5.94
C VAL A 210 -11.66 10.51 5.09
N LEU A 211 -11.91 10.52 3.78
CA LEU A 211 -11.51 9.43 2.87
C LEU A 211 -9.99 9.39 2.67
N LEU A 212 -9.33 10.53 2.54
CA LEU A 212 -7.86 10.62 2.50
C LEU A 212 -7.24 10.02 3.75
N SER A 213 -7.72 10.44 4.92
CA SER A 213 -7.19 9.95 6.20
C SER A 213 -7.60 8.50 6.50
N PHE A 214 -8.73 8.03 5.98
CA PHE A 214 -9.11 6.62 6.02
C PHE A 214 -8.07 5.75 5.29
N ALA A 215 -7.70 6.14 4.07
CA ALA A 215 -6.66 5.43 3.32
C ALA A 215 -5.32 5.46 4.07
N ALA A 216 -4.92 6.60 4.64
CA ALA A 216 -3.71 6.73 5.45
C ALA A 216 -3.73 5.81 6.69
N GLY A 217 -4.85 5.76 7.41
CA GLY A 217 -5.01 4.90 8.59
C GLY A 217 -4.90 3.41 8.23
N ALA A 218 -5.54 3.01 7.15
CA ALA A 218 -5.46 1.65 6.64
C ALA A 218 -4.02 1.28 6.21
N MET A 219 -3.32 2.15 5.48
CA MET A 219 -1.92 1.94 5.10
C MET A 219 -1.01 1.85 6.33
N LEU A 220 -1.17 2.72 7.33
CA LEU A 220 -0.35 2.68 8.54
C LEU A 220 -0.65 1.44 9.40
N TYR A 221 -1.87 0.91 9.38
CA TYR A 221 -2.17 -0.39 9.99
C TYR A 221 -1.28 -1.48 9.40
N VAL A 222 -1.22 -1.61 8.08
CA VAL A 222 -0.36 -2.60 7.39
C VAL A 222 1.11 -2.41 7.76
N VAL A 223 1.60 -1.17 7.79
CA VAL A 223 2.99 -0.88 8.16
C VAL A 223 3.31 -1.39 9.58
N VAL A 224 2.44 -1.13 10.54
CA VAL A 224 2.68 -1.48 11.95
C VAL A 224 2.47 -2.97 12.19
N GLU A 225 1.43 -3.56 11.61
CA GLU A 225 1.05 -4.95 11.85
C GLU A 225 1.97 -5.93 11.11
N GLU A 226 2.43 -5.59 9.91
CA GLU A 226 3.18 -6.53 9.08
C GLU A 226 4.59 -6.07 8.72
N LEU A 227 4.73 -4.87 8.13
CA LEU A 227 6.02 -4.50 7.54
C LEU A 227 7.09 -4.23 8.62
N ILE A 228 6.75 -3.58 9.72
CA ILE A 228 7.71 -3.34 10.83
C ILE A 228 8.12 -4.66 11.49
N PRO A 229 7.22 -5.56 11.87
CA PRO A 229 7.61 -6.88 12.36
C PRO A 229 8.47 -7.67 11.36
N GLU A 230 8.12 -7.65 10.06
CA GLU A 230 8.87 -8.36 9.03
C GLU A 230 10.28 -7.81 8.84
N MET A 231 10.45 -6.49 8.74
CA MET A 231 11.80 -5.92 8.57
C MET A 231 12.70 -6.11 9.80
N SER A 232 12.11 -6.39 10.97
CA SER A 232 12.81 -6.59 12.23
C SER A 232 12.96 -8.05 12.64
N ALA A 233 12.39 -9.00 11.88
CA ALA A 233 12.34 -10.41 12.23
C ALA A 233 13.73 -11.06 12.28
N GLY A 234 13.97 -12.00 13.23
CA GLY A 234 15.19 -12.80 13.35
C GLY A 234 16.33 -12.08 14.09
N GLU A 235 17.61 -12.35 13.71
CA GLU A 235 18.76 -11.74 14.37
C GLU A 235 18.81 -10.22 14.17
N HIS A 236 19.32 -9.49 15.17
CA HIS A 236 19.41 -8.04 15.11
C HIS A 236 20.17 -7.54 13.87
N SER A 237 19.57 -6.61 13.13
CA SER A 237 20.18 -6.00 11.95
C SER A 237 19.59 -4.60 11.73
N ASN A 238 20.44 -3.65 11.39
CA ASN A 238 20.04 -2.28 11.11
C ASN A 238 19.56 -2.07 9.66
N ILE A 239 19.64 -3.11 8.80
CA ILE A 239 19.38 -2.94 7.36
C ILE A 239 17.93 -2.52 7.08
N GLY A 240 16.96 -3.10 7.80
CA GLY A 240 15.55 -2.71 7.68
C GLY A 240 15.34 -1.23 8.02
N VAL A 241 15.89 -0.77 9.14
CA VAL A 241 15.78 0.63 9.58
C VAL A 241 16.46 1.59 8.61
N LEU A 242 17.64 1.24 8.10
CA LEU A 242 18.35 2.09 7.14
C LEU A 242 17.56 2.21 5.83
N LEU A 243 17.02 1.10 5.32
CA LEU A 243 16.23 1.12 4.10
C LEU A 243 14.85 1.77 4.32
N PHE A 244 14.27 1.66 5.52
CA PHE A 244 13.11 2.44 5.90
C PHE A 244 13.39 3.95 5.78
N ALA A 245 14.51 4.41 6.33
CA ALA A 245 14.90 5.82 6.24
C ALA A 245 15.13 6.26 4.77
N VAL A 246 15.70 5.40 3.93
CA VAL A 246 15.86 5.67 2.49
C VAL A 246 14.50 5.77 1.80
N GLY A 247 13.59 4.81 2.00
CA GLY A 247 12.25 4.84 1.40
C GLY A 247 11.44 6.07 1.84
N PHE A 248 11.45 6.36 3.15
CA PHE A 248 10.81 7.54 3.71
C PHE A 248 11.34 8.84 3.08
N SER A 249 12.67 8.99 3.00
CA SER A 249 13.30 10.18 2.43
C SER A 249 13.03 10.33 0.94
N LEU A 250 13.02 9.21 0.19
CA LEU A 250 12.71 9.21 -1.23
C LEU A 250 11.27 9.69 -1.47
N MET A 251 10.30 9.12 -0.75
CA MET A 251 8.89 9.50 -0.91
C MET A 251 8.65 10.95 -0.50
N MET A 252 9.22 11.38 0.63
CA MET A 252 9.17 12.77 1.06
C MET A 252 9.71 13.71 -0.03
N ALA A 253 10.85 13.34 -0.64
CA ALA A 253 11.44 14.14 -1.71
C ALA A 253 10.57 14.18 -2.97
N LEU A 254 9.96 13.04 -3.35
CA LEU A 254 9.03 12.98 -4.48
C LEU A 254 7.81 13.86 -4.25
N ASP A 255 7.22 13.79 -3.06
CA ASP A 255 6.03 14.55 -2.71
C ASP A 255 6.31 16.07 -2.74
N VAL A 256 7.41 16.51 -2.11
CA VAL A 256 7.78 17.93 -2.08
C VAL A 256 8.25 18.45 -3.44
N ALA A 257 8.91 17.62 -4.26
CA ALA A 257 9.44 18.06 -5.57
C ALA A 257 8.38 18.08 -6.68
N LEU A 258 7.35 17.25 -6.59
CA LEU A 258 6.29 17.16 -7.60
C LEU A 258 4.96 17.78 -7.12
N GLY A 259 4.70 17.76 -5.79
CA GLY A 259 3.50 18.31 -5.16
C GLY A 259 3.54 19.81 -5.09
#